data_10e3553cd5353ac866e30b4990d86907
#
_entry.id   10e3553cd5353ac866e30b4990d86907
#
_cell.length_a   1.000
_cell.length_b   1.000
_cell.length_c   1.000
_cell.angle_alpha   90.00
_cell.angle_beta   90.00
_cell.angle_gamma   90.00
#
_symmetry.space_group_name_H-M   'P 1'
#
loop_
_entity.id
_entity.type
_entity.pdbx_description
1 polymer ?
#
loop_
_entity_poly.entity_id
_entity_poly.type
_entity_poly.pdbx_seq_one_letter_code
_entity_poly.pdbx_strand_id
1 'polypeptide(L)'
;TLYNDTLTDSDGGKVLSARGVEYGIEIRAGETLLYRYEDNAFPKNAQMKGRLWADTELPYGLGGQTLSLTFTELPGRMCRIDAPVLGSMPAVTGRHIQSSLFSAGMILVMLVLAVLALLIFLYMSFYGIRERRFLDTAVFLLLCSLWCLTDSGLYQLYGADTAAGSVVSFYAFMTMAIPMVHFVRNTVPVSYTHLRAHETVLDL
;
A
#
# COMPACT_ATOMS: atom_id res chain seq x y z
N THR A 1 -8.40 17.83 13.62
CA THR A 1 -7.16 18.48 14.11
C THR A 1 -6.85 19.64 13.21
N LEU A 2 -6.56 20.79 13.76
CA LEU A 2 -6.20 22.02 13.03
C LEU A 2 -4.73 22.33 13.31
N TYR A 3 -3.97 22.57 12.27
CA TYR A 3 -2.60 23.08 12.35
C TYR A 3 -2.53 24.42 11.65
N ASN A 4 -2.02 25.46 12.33
CA ASN A 4 -1.90 26.80 11.80
C ASN A 4 -0.44 27.29 11.94
N ASP A 5 0.08 27.86 10.88
CA ASP A 5 1.38 28.52 10.85
C ASP A 5 1.30 29.75 9.93
N THR A 6 2.19 30.71 10.11
CA THR A 6 2.24 31.93 9.28
C THR A 6 3.31 31.75 8.22
N LEU A 7 2.93 31.88 6.94
CA LEU A 7 3.83 31.77 5.81
C LEU A 7 4.75 32.98 5.71
N THR A 8 5.99 32.77 5.30
CA THR A 8 6.95 33.80 4.95
C THR A 8 7.06 33.92 3.43
N ASP A 9 7.58 35.04 2.93
CA ASP A 9 7.79 35.24 1.49
C ASP A 9 8.76 34.22 0.89
N SER A 10 9.64 33.65 1.72
CA SER A 10 10.58 32.57 1.32
C SER A 10 9.95 31.19 1.17
N ASP A 11 8.66 31.00 1.48
CA ASP A 11 7.96 29.74 1.40
C ASP A 11 7.27 29.52 0.04
N GLY A 12 7.19 30.56 -0.79
CA GLY A 12 6.72 30.45 -2.17
C GLY A 12 7.59 29.48 -2.98
N GLY A 13 6.94 28.59 -3.74
CA GLY A 13 7.60 27.51 -4.51
C GLY A 13 8.08 26.32 -3.69
N LYS A 14 7.89 26.31 -2.36
CA LYS A 14 8.09 25.10 -1.55
C LYS A 14 6.89 24.20 -1.62
N VAL A 15 7.11 22.93 -1.34
CA VAL A 15 6.08 21.89 -1.26
C VAL A 15 5.74 21.61 0.19
N LEU A 16 4.46 21.74 0.52
CA LEU A 16 3.90 21.27 1.76
C LEU A 16 3.50 19.82 1.58
N SER A 17 4.02 18.93 2.41
CA SER A 17 3.72 17.51 2.41
C SER A 17 3.02 17.11 3.70
N ALA A 18 1.82 16.58 3.59
CA ALA A 18 1.08 15.97 4.70
C ALA A 18 0.83 14.49 4.38
N ARG A 19 1.15 13.62 5.33
CA ARG A 19 1.05 12.16 5.17
C ARG A 19 0.18 11.55 6.23
N GLY A 20 -0.57 10.55 5.85
CA GLY A 20 -1.39 9.83 6.83
C GLY A 20 -2.17 8.68 6.21
N VAL A 21 -3.01 8.06 7.05
CA VAL A 21 -3.87 6.93 6.71
C VAL A 21 -5.28 7.23 7.19
N GLU A 22 -6.29 6.90 6.38
CA GLU A 22 -7.72 7.00 6.72
C GLU A 22 -8.16 8.42 7.13
N TYR A 23 -7.78 9.46 6.39
CA TYR A 23 -8.13 10.84 6.69
C TYR A 23 -8.57 11.63 5.44
N GLY A 24 -9.33 12.71 5.67
CA GLY A 24 -9.52 13.80 4.72
C GLY A 24 -8.62 14.96 5.07
N ILE A 25 -8.17 15.73 4.09
CA ILE A 25 -7.35 16.92 4.31
C ILE A 25 -7.82 18.07 3.45
N GLU A 26 -7.83 19.26 4.05
CA GLU A 26 -8.00 20.55 3.38
C GLU A 26 -6.85 21.47 3.76
N ILE A 27 -6.17 22.02 2.77
CA ILE A 27 -5.04 22.94 2.93
C ILE A 27 -5.45 24.29 2.38
N ARG A 28 -5.40 25.33 3.21
CA ARG A 28 -5.71 26.71 2.85
C ARG A 28 -4.58 27.66 3.22
N ALA A 29 -4.37 28.67 2.39
CA ALA A 29 -3.58 29.86 2.74
C ALA A 29 -4.52 31.06 2.80
N GLY A 30 -4.77 31.58 4.01
CA GLY A 30 -5.83 32.55 4.23
C GLY A 30 -7.20 32.02 3.77
N GLU A 31 -7.82 32.70 2.81
CA GLU A 31 -9.08 32.25 2.19
C GLU A 31 -8.89 31.35 0.98
N THR A 32 -7.67 31.24 0.45
CA THR A 32 -7.38 30.49 -0.77
C THR A 32 -7.28 28.99 -0.48
N LEU A 33 -8.10 28.19 -1.14
CA LEU A 33 -7.99 26.74 -1.10
C LEU A 33 -6.84 26.28 -2.00
N LEU A 34 -5.83 25.62 -1.42
CA LEU A 34 -4.67 25.10 -2.15
C LEU A 34 -4.84 23.62 -2.52
N TYR A 35 -5.38 22.83 -1.59
CA TYR A 35 -5.56 21.41 -1.80
C TYR A 35 -6.73 20.88 -0.98
N ARG A 36 -7.48 19.93 -1.54
CA ARG A 36 -8.58 19.29 -0.84
C ARG A 36 -8.69 17.83 -1.26
N TYR A 37 -8.73 16.96 -0.28
CA TYR A 37 -8.96 15.54 -0.46
C TYR A 37 -10.11 15.10 0.44
N GLU A 38 -11.23 14.79 -0.18
CA GLU A 38 -12.47 14.46 0.51
C GLU A 38 -12.93 13.03 0.25
N ASP A 39 -13.96 12.64 1.01
CA ASP A 39 -14.63 11.34 0.92
C ASP A 39 -15.21 11.05 -0.48
N ASN A 40 -15.52 12.08 -1.25
CA ASN A 40 -16.11 11.96 -2.59
C ASN A 40 -15.14 11.41 -3.65
N ALA A 41 -13.83 11.39 -3.37
CA ALA A 41 -12.84 10.79 -4.25
C ALA A 41 -12.90 9.25 -4.26
N PHE A 42 -13.59 8.64 -3.29
CA PHE A 42 -13.74 7.20 -3.20
C PHE A 42 -15.10 6.73 -3.72
N PRO A 43 -15.17 5.55 -4.34
CA PRO A 43 -16.44 4.89 -4.57
C PRO A 43 -17.21 4.79 -3.25
N LYS A 44 -18.51 5.08 -3.26
CA LYS A 44 -19.37 5.06 -2.05
C LYS A 44 -19.29 3.76 -1.24
N ASN A 45 -18.81 2.69 -1.84
CA ASN A 45 -18.64 1.37 -1.23
C ASN A 45 -17.20 1.08 -0.77
N ALA A 46 -16.23 1.98 -1.01
CA ALA A 46 -14.87 1.80 -0.54
C ALA A 46 -14.80 2.08 0.96
N GLN A 47 -14.59 1.03 1.74
CA GLN A 47 -14.52 1.12 3.19
C GLN A 47 -13.13 1.49 3.72
N MET A 48 -12.10 1.54 2.87
CA MET A 48 -10.71 1.84 3.25
C MET A 48 -10.12 2.89 2.31
N LYS A 49 -9.55 3.95 2.87
CA LYS A 49 -8.92 5.04 2.10
C LYS A 49 -7.42 4.83 1.85
N GLY A 50 -6.79 3.93 2.59
CA GLY A 50 -5.38 3.65 2.45
C GLY A 50 -4.48 4.82 2.90
N ARG A 51 -3.26 4.83 2.38
CA ARG A 51 -2.24 5.83 2.70
C ARG A 51 -2.27 6.95 1.65
N LEU A 52 -2.40 8.19 2.11
CA LEU A 52 -2.37 9.39 1.27
C LEU A 52 -1.09 10.20 1.55
N TRP A 53 -0.44 10.65 0.49
CA TRP A 53 0.58 11.69 0.48
C TRP A 53 -0.04 12.92 -0.19
N ALA A 54 -0.36 13.93 0.61
CA ALA A 54 -0.92 15.18 0.13
C ALA A 54 0.23 16.19 -0.02
N ASP A 55 0.81 16.22 -1.22
CA ASP A 55 1.89 17.14 -1.58
C ASP A 55 1.32 18.29 -2.40
N THR A 56 1.52 19.53 -1.91
CA THR A 56 0.97 20.74 -2.53
C THR A 56 2.06 21.80 -2.62
N GLU A 57 2.29 22.32 -3.82
CA GLU A 57 3.19 23.44 -4.02
C GLU A 57 2.52 24.73 -3.54
N LEU A 58 3.26 25.54 -2.74
CA LEU A 58 2.79 26.82 -2.27
C LEU A 58 3.03 27.88 -3.34
N PRO A 59 1.98 28.60 -3.80
CA PRO A 59 2.12 29.72 -4.72
C PRO A 59 2.98 30.83 -4.13
N TYR A 60 3.64 31.59 -5.00
CA TYR A 60 4.36 32.79 -4.58
C TYR A 60 3.39 33.90 -4.13
N GLY A 61 3.83 34.75 -3.23
CA GLY A 61 3.05 35.92 -2.78
C GLY A 61 2.08 35.60 -1.64
N LEU A 62 2.23 34.49 -0.94
CA LEU A 62 1.43 34.14 0.24
C LEU A 62 2.05 34.61 1.57
N GLY A 63 3.13 35.42 1.54
CA GLY A 63 3.77 35.95 2.75
C GLY A 63 2.79 36.68 3.66
N GLY A 64 2.86 36.43 4.95
CA GLY A 64 1.96 36.99 5.96
C GLY A 64 0.58 36.34 6.06
N GLN A 65 0.25 35.39 5.16
CA GLN A 65 -1.00 34.63 5.26
C GLN A 65 -0.85 33.46 6.22
N THR A 66 -1.94 33.08 6.87
CA THR A 66 -1.99 31.93 7.75
C THR A 66 -2.23 30.67 6.91
N LEU A 67 -1.30 29.72 6.98
CA LEU A 67 -1.47 28.38 6.45
C LEU A 67 -2.29 27.55 7.43
N SER A 68 -3.42 27.03 7.00
CA SER A 68 -4.27 26.16 7.79
C SER A 68 -4.40 24.79 7.15
N LEU A 69 -4.15 23.74 7.95
CA LEU A 69 -4.36 22.36 7.57
C LEU A 69 -5.49 21.79 8.43
N THR A 70 -6.59 21.47 7.80
CA THR A 70 -7.74 20.86 8.46
C THR A 70 -7.78 19.37 8.12
N PHE A 71 -7.64 18.54 9.14
CA PHE A 71 -7.74 17.09 9.00
C PHE A 71 -9.11 16.62 9.47
N THR A 72 -9.81 15.90 8.62
CA THR A 72 -11.11 15.32 8.92
C THR A 72 -10.97 13.84 9.17
N GLU A 73 -11.33 13.41 10.36
CA GLU A 73 -11.34 12.01 10.76
C GLU A 73 -12.62 11.33 10.26
N LEU A 74 -12.48 10.08 9.84
CA LEU A 74 -13.62 9.26 9.44
C LEU A 74 -14.25 8.59 10.66
N PRO A 75 -15.58 8.64 10.81
CA PRO A 75 -16.27 8.04 11.96
C PRO A 75 -15.92 6.55 12.12
N GLY A 76 -15.49 6.17 13.31
CA GLY A 76 -15.23 4.78 13.68
C GLY A 76 -13.92 4.18 13.15
N ARG A 77 -12.98 5.02 12.67
CA ARG A 77 -11.70 4.56 12.13
C ARG A 77 -10.52 5.18 12.87
N MET A 78 -9.42 4.42 12.95
CA MET A 78 -8.16 4.94 13.44
C MET A 78 -7.46 5.74 12.34
N CYS A 79 -7.46 7.05 12.50
CA CYS A 79 -6.70 7.98 11.67
C CYS A 79 -5.27 8.13 12.22
N ARG A 80 -4.28 8.02 11.36
CA ARG A 80 -2.89 8.35 11.69
C ARG A 80 -2.41 9.44 10.75
N ILE A 81 -1.91 10.53 11.31
CA ILE A 81 -1.37 11.66 10.59
C ILE A 81 0.06 11.89 11.07
N ASP A 82 1.00 11.92 10.13
CA ASP A 82 2.38 12.29 10.41
C ASP A 82 2.48 13.83 10.44
N ALA A 83 3.48 14.37 11.15
CA ALA A 83 3.70 15.81 11.19
C ALA A 83 3.92 16.38 9.78
N PRO A 84 3.19 17.44 9.37
CA PRO A 84 3.39 18.10 8.08
C PRO A 84 4.81 18.60 7.93
N VAL A 85 5.30 18.63 6.70
CA VAL A 85 6.66 19.08 6.38
C VAL A 85 6.63 20.04 5.23
N LEU A 86 7.34 21.14 5.36
CA LEU A 86 7.55 22.12 4.30
C LEU A 86 8.99 22.03 3.80
N GLY A 87 9.18 21.92 2.49
CA GLY A 87 10.50 21.81 1.90
C GLY A 87 10.51 22.00 0.39
N SER A 88 11.70 21.95 -0.22
CA SER A 88 11.78 21.91 -1.68
C SER A 88 11.26 20.58 -2.22
N MET A 89 10.75 20.55 -3.45
CA MET A 89 10.26 19.35 -4.11
C MET A 89 11.26 18.17 -4.03
N PRO A 90 12.58 18.35 -4.33
CA PRO A 90 13.55 17.27 -4.19
C PRO A 90 13.70 16.75 -2.75
N ALA A 91 13.61 17.64 -1.74
CA ALA A 91 13.71 17.25 -0.34
C ALA A 91 12.49 16.42 0.11
N VAL A 92 11.29 16.82 -0.29
CA VAL A 92 10.05 16.10 0.00
C VAL A 92 10.06 14.74 -0.68
N THR A 93 10.37 14.68 -1.99
CA THR A 93 10.48 13.43 -2.74
C THR A 93 11.55 12.51 -2.14
N GLY A 94 12.72 13.06 -1.80
CA GLY A 94 13.79 12.31 -1.14
C GLY A 94 13.34 11.70 0.20
N ARG A 95 12.56 12.44 0.99
CA ARG A 95 11.97 11.94 2.23
C ARG A 95 10.97 10.80 1.99
N HIS A 96 10.12 10.91 0.96
CA HIS A 96 9.20 9.84 0.58
C HIS A 96 9.96 8.58 0.19
N ILE A 97 10.97 8.70 -0.67
CA ILE A 97 11.82 7.57 -1.07
C ILE A 97 12.51 6.97 0.15
N GLN A 98 13.18 7.78 0.99
CA GLN A 98 13.89 7.30 2.16
C GLN A 98 12.99 6.57 3.16
N SER A 99 11.80 7.10 3.42
CA SER A 99 10.83 6.45 4.33
C SER A 99 10.25 5.15 3.78
N SER A 100 10.35 4.93 2.47
CA SER A 100 9.81 3.76 1.77
C SER A 100 10.90 2.78 1.31
N LEU A 101 12.19 3.05 1.59
CA LEU A 101 13.32 2.20 1.17
C LEU A 101 13.17 0.76 1.64
N PHE A 102 12.75 0.55 2.89
CA PHE A 102 12.53 -0.79 3.42
C PHE A 102 11.45 -1.54 2.62
N SER A 103 10.31 -0.89 2.37
CA SER A 103 9.23 -1.47 1.56
C SER A 103 9.67 -1.74 0.13
N ALA A 104 10.40 -0.81 -0.49
CA ALA A 104 10.95 -0.99 -1.83
C ALA A 104 11.93 -2.18 -1.91
N GLY A 105 12.79 -2.33 -0.91
CA GLY A 105 13.70 -3.48 -0.79
C GLY A 105 12.93 -4.80 -0.66
N MET A 106 11.91 -4.84 0.20
CA MET A 106 11.06 -6.04 0.35
C MET A 106 10.31 -6.39 -0.93
N ILE A 107 9.75 -5.40 -1.63
CA ILE A 107 9.09 -5.61 -2.93
C ILE A 107 10.07 -6.21 -3.94
N LEU A 108 11.28 -5.65 -4.04
CA LEU A 108 12.31 -6.16 -4.96
C LEU A 108 12.68 -7.61 -4.65
N VAL A 109 12.93 -7.94 -3.39
CA VAL A 109 13.24 -9.31 -2.96
C VAL A 109 12.10 -10.27 -3.32
N MET A 110 10.85 -9.90 -3.00
CA MET A 110 9.69 -10.74 -3.33
C MET A 110 9.54 -10.95 -4.84
N LEU A 111 9.76 -9.91 -5.66
CA LEU A 111 9.71 -10.01 -7.12
C LEU A 111 10.80 -10.94 -7.66
N VAL A 112 12.04 -10.81 -7.16
CA VAL A 112 13.15 -11.71 -7.58
C VAL A 112 12.83 -13.15 -7.22
N LEU A 113 12.37 -13.41 -6.00
CA LEU A 113 12.00 -14.75 -5.56
C LEU A 113 10.79 -15.30 -6.35
N ALA A 114 9.82 -14.47 -6.70
CA ALA A 114 8.68 -14.86 -7.54
C ALA A 114 9.13 -15.27 -8.93
N VAL A 115 10.03 -14.50 -9.56
CA VAL A 115 10.62 -14.81 -10.88
C VAL A 115 11.40 -16.12 -10.80
N LEU A 116 12.23 -16.31 -9.78
CA LEU A 116 12.99 -17.55 -9.60
C LEU A 116 12.05 -18.78 -9.43
N ALA A 117 11.02 -18.66 -8.60
CA ALA A 117 10.04 -19.73 -8.44
C ALA A 117 9.30 -20.05 -9.74
N LEU A 118 8.94 -19.01 -10.51
CA LEU A 118 8.31 -19.18 -11.83
C LEU A 118 9.25 -19.87 -12.83
N LEU A 119 10.52 -19.47 -12.86
CA LEU A 119 11.53 -20.10 -13.74
C LEU A 119 11.74 -21.58 -13.37
N ILE A 120 11.82 -21.90 -12.07
CA ILE A 120 11.90 -23.30 -11.61
C ILE A 120 10.68 -24.09 -12.05
N PHE A 121 9.48 -23.52 -11.87
CA PHE A 121 8.24 -24.15 -12.34
C PHE A 121 8.25 -24.42 -13.84
N LEU A 122 8.65 -23.44 -14.66
CA LEU A 122 8.73 -23.58 -16.13
C LEU A 122 9.77 -24.62 -16.53
N TYR A 123 10.96 -24.61 -15.91
CA TYR A 123 12.00 -25.60 -16.13
C TYR A 123 11.52 -27.02 -15.82
N MET A 124 10.95 -27.25 -14.64
CA MET A 124 10.41 -28.54 -14.24
C MET A 124 9.28 -29.01 -15.17
N SER A 125 8.41 -28.08 -15.55
CA SER A 125 7.28 -28.35 -16.48
C SER A 125 7.79 -28.77 -17.87
N PHE A 126 8.89 -28.21 -18.34
CA PHE A 126 9.52 -28.58 -19.62
C PHE A 126 9.99 -30.06 -19.60
N TYR A 127 10.45 -30.56 -18.47
CA TYR A 127 10.82 -31.96 -18.28
C TYR A 127 9.64 -32.88 -17.89
N GLY A 128 8.40 -32.40 -18.02
CA GLY A 128 7.20 -33.18 -17.71
C GLY A 128 6.88 -33.30 -16.22
N ILE A 129 7.65 -32.64 -15.34
CA ILE A 129 7.44 -32.66 -13.89
C ILE A 129 6.58 -31.45 -13.51
N ARG A 130 5.31 -31.69 -13.15
CA ARG A 130 4.35 -30.64 -12.82
C ARG A 130 4.30 -30.37 -11.32
N GLU A 131 5.32 -29.76 -10.77
CA GLU A 131 5.39 -29.34 -9.36
C GLU A 131 4.70 -27.97 -9.16
N ARG A 132 3.38 -28.00 -8.95
CA ARG A 132 2.54 -26.79 -8.81
C ARG A 132 2.93 -25.91 -7.61
N ARG A 133 3.63 -26.46 -6.61
CA ARG A 133 4.10 -25.72 -5.43
C ARG A 133 4.92 -24.47 -5.80
N PHE A 134 5.76 -24.57 -6.83
CA PHE A 134 6.55 -23.43 -7.30
C PHE A 134 5.69 -22.36 -7.95
N LEU A 135 4.63 -22.74 -8.68
CA LEU A 135 3.68 -21.79 -9.24
C LEU A 135 2.88 -21.10 -8.13
N ASP A 136 2.37 -21.84 -7.14
CA ASP A 136 1.63 -21.28 -6.01
C ASP A 136 2.52 -20.29 -5.22
N THR A 137 3.80 -20.62 -5.01
CA THR A 137 4.79 -19.73 -4.38
C THR A 137 5.01 -18.46 -5.21
N ALA A 138 5.19 -18.58 -6.53
CA ALA A 138 5.39 -17.43 -7.41
C ALA A 138 4.20 -16.48 -7.36
N VAL A 139 2.97 -17.00 -7.48
CA VAL A 139 1.74 -16.22 -7.43
C VAL A 139 1.57 -15.55 -6.06
N PHE A 140 1.83 -16.27 -4.97
CA PHE A 140 1.79 -15.71 -3.63
C PHE A 140 2.75 -14.53 -3.46
N LEU A 141 4.01 -14.69 -3.87
CA LEU A 141 5.02 -13.64 -3.77
C LEU A 141 4.72 -12.43 -4.66
N LEU A 142 4.12 -12.64 -5.85
CA LEU A 142 3.66 -11.54 -6.70
C LEU A 142 2.53 -10.76 -6.04
N LEU A 143 1.55 -11.44 -5.44
CA LEU A 143 0.46 -10.78 -4.71
C LEU A 143 0.95 -10.05 -3.46
N CYS A 144 1.91 -10.63 -2.72
CA CYS A 144 2.56 -9.96 -1.60
C CYS A 144 3.31 -8.69 -2.05
N SER A 145 4.06 -8.76 -3.16
CA SER A 145 4.78 -7.60 -3.69
C SER A 145 3.83 -6.49 -4.14
N LEU A 146 2.72 -6.86 -4.79
CA LEU A 146 1.67 -5.93 -5.21
C LEU A 146 0.99 -5.27 -4.00
N TRP A 147 0.67 -6.06 -2.98
CA TRP A 147 0.12 -5.53 -1.73
C TRP A 147 1.10 -4.58 -1.04
N CYS A 148 2.36 -4.96 -0.88
CA CYS A 148 3.39 -4.09 -0.30
C CYS A 148 3.58 -2.80 -1.11
N LEU A 149 3.54 -2.85 -2.44
CA LEU A 149 3.64 -1.68 -3.31
C LEU A 149 2.49 -0.71 -3.07
N THR A 150 1.27 -1.21 -3.01
CA THR A 150 0.08 -0.38 -2.79
C THR A 150 -0.04 0.09 -1.34
N ASP A 151 0.29 -0.73 -0.36
CA ASP A 151 0.24 -0.34 1.05
C ASP A 151 1.34 0.69 1.42
N SER A 152 2.53 0.61 0.81
CA SER A 152 3.60 1.59 1.05
C SER A 152 3.30 2.99 0.53
N GLY A 153 2.39 3.11 -0.44
CA GLY A 153 2.09 4.36 -1.13
C GLY A 153 3.10 4.74 -2.21
N LEU A 154 4.12 3.92 -2.48
CA LEU A 154 5.15 4.18 -3.50
C LEU A 154 4.58 4.44 -4.89
N TYR A 155 3.45 3.83 -5.23
CA TYR A 155 2.76 4.03 -6.50
C TYR A 155 2.32 5.50 -6.72
N GLN A 156 2.14 6.29 -5.64
CA GLN A 156 1.77 7.71 -5.72
C GLN A 156 2.90 8.57 -6.30
N LEU A 157 4.16 8.15 -6.23
CA LEU A 157 5.27 8.82 -6.89
C LEU A 157 5.11 8.87 -8.42
N TYR A 158 4.33 7.96 -8.99
CA TYR A 158 4.01 7.91 -10.42
C TYR A 158 2.67 8.55 -10.77
N GLY A 159 2.08 9.30 -9.85
CA GLY A 159 0.81 9.99 -10.07
C GLY A 159 -0.42 9.06 -10.13
N ALA A 160 -0.30 7.84 -9.62
CA ALA A 160 -1.42 6.89 -9.62
C ALA A 160 -2.49 7.27 -8.57
N ASP A 161 -3.75 7.01 -8.92
CA ASP A 161 -4.91 7.32 -8.08
C ASP A 161 -4.88 6.52 -6.77
N THR A 162 -5.01 7.23 -5.66
CA THR A 162 -5.01 6.68 -4.30
C THR A 162 -6.19 5.73 -4.07
N ALA A 163 -7.35 6.04 -4.64
CA ALA A 163 -8.53 5.19 -4.52
C ALA A 163 -8.32 3.85 -5.22
N ALA A 164 -7.79 3.86 -6.44
CA ALA A 164 -7.45 2.65 -7.18
C ALA A 164 -6.40 1.82 -6.44
N GLY A 165 -5.36 2.45 -5.89
CA GLY A 165 -4.34 1.79 -5.08
C GLY A 165 -4.90 1.07 -3.86
N SER A 166 -5.83 1.67 -3.14
CA SER A 166 -6.50 1.07 -1.96
C SER A 166 -7.34 -0.16 -2.34
N VAL A 167 -8.06 -0.08 -3.46
CA VAL A 167 -8.84 -1.21 -3.98
C VAL A 167 -7.93 -2.37 -4.37
N VAL A 168 -6.84 -2.09 -5.10
CA VAL A 168 -5.86 -3.11 -5.51
C VAL A 168 -5.20 -3.73 -4.28
N SER A 169 -4.83 -2.93 -3.27
CA SER A 169 -4.28 -3.41 -2.00
C SER A 169 -5.19 -4.42 -1.32
N PHE A 170 -6.47 -4.08 -1.20
CA PHE A 170 -7.47 -4.97 -0.59
C PHE A 170 -7.61 -6.30 -1.34
N TYR A 171 -7.77 -6.25 -2.66
CA TYR A 171 -7.92 -7.47 -3.47
C TYR A 171 -6.64 -8.32 -3.48
N ALA A 172 -5.46 -7.71 -3.56
CA ALA A 172 -4.20 -8.43 -3.49
C ALA A 172 -4.08 -9.17 -2.15
N PHE A 173 -4.39 -8.49 -1.03
CA PHE A 173 -4.37 -9.08 0.31
C PHE A 173 -5.35 -10.27 0.43
N MET A 174 -6.59 -10.11 0.00
CA MET A 174 -7.59 -11.17 0.07
C MET A 174 -7.23 -12.37 -0.82
N THR A 175 -6.71 -12.09 -2.02
CA THR A 175 -6.41 -13.13 -3.01
C THR A 175 -5.18 -13.95 -2.64
N MET A 176 -4.21 -13.38 -1.89
CA MET A 176 -2.99 -14.11 -1.51
C MET A 176 -3.24 -15.36 -0.64
N ALA A 177 -4.39 -15.44 0.02
CA ALA A 177 -4.79 -16.62 0.79
C ALA A 177 -4.98 -17.85 -0.12
N ILE A 178 -5.39 -17.65 -1.37
CA ILE A 178 -5.68 -18.76 -2.31
C ILE A 178 -4.41 -19.57 -2.64
N PRO A 179 -3.33 -18.97 -3.19
CA PRO A 179 -2.11 -19.72 -3.47
C PRO A 179 -1.47 -20.28 -2.20
N MET A 180 -1.60 -19.61 -1.06
CA MET A 180 -1.11 -20.12 0.22
C MET A 180 -1.81 -21.44 0.63
N VAL A 181 -3.14 -21.48 0.55
CA VAL A 181 -3.93 -22.70 0.84
C VAL A 181 -3.57 -23.81 -0.14
N HIS A 182 -3.43 -23.50 -1.44
CA HIS A 182 -3.01 -24.46 -2.45
C HIS A 182 -1.60 -25.02 -2.16
N PHE A 183 -0.66 -24.17 -1.81
CA PHE A 183 0.69 -24.55 -1.43
C PHE A 183 0.68 -25.53 -0.23
N VAL A 184 -0.04 -25.18 0.85
CA VAL A 184 -0.14 -26.02 2.05
C VAL A 184 -0.77 -27.37 1.70
N ARG A 185 -1.86 -27.39 0.95
CA ARG A 185 -2.53 -28.63 0.53
C ARG A 185 -1.61 -29.53 -0.32
N ASN A 186 -0.78 -28.95 -1.17
CA ASN A 186 0.13 -29.67 -2.05
C ASN A 186 1.42 -30.10 -1.33
N THR A 187 1.76 -29.48 -0.19
CA THR A 187 3.00 -29.72 0.56
C THR A 187 2.78 -30.69 1.72
N VAL A 188 1.63 -30.60 2.38
CA VAL A 188 1.28 -31.48 3.49
C VAL A 188 0.46 -32.63 2.93
N PRO A 189 1.04 -33.82 2.71
CA PRO A 189 0.25 -35.00 2.40
C PRO A 189 -0.58 -35.31 3.64
N VAL A 190 -1.86 -34.95 3.60
CA VAL A 190 -2.79 -35.37 4.66
C VAL A 190 -2.91 -36.86 4.55
N SER A 191 -2.17 -37.55 5.40
CA SER A 191 -2.18 -39.02 5.50
C SER A 191 -3.52 -39.48 6.12
N TYR A 192 -4.62 -39.26 5.38
CA TYR A 192 -5.93 -39.84 5.75
C TYR A 192 -5.92 -41.40 5.65
N THR A 193 -4.84 -41.97 5.11
CA THR A 193 -4.70 -43.40 5.00
C THR A 193 -4.54 -44.10 6.36
N HIS A 194 -4.03 -43.43 7.39
CA HIS A 194 -3.89 -44.01 8.73
C HIS A 194 -5.19 -44.03 9.55
N LEU A 195 -6.13 -43.12 9.31
CA LEU A 195 -7.41 -43.15 10.03
C LEU A 195 -8.35 -44.21 9.52
N ARG A 196 -8.36 -44.52 8.22
CA ARG A 196 -9.17 -45.58 7.64
C ARG A 196 -8.66 -46.98 7.99
N ALA A 197 -7.37 -47.16 8.25
CA ALA A 197 -6.82 -48.45 8.67
C ALA A 197 -7.20 -48.82 10.11
N HIS A 198 -7.52 -47.86 10.96
CA HIS A 198 -7.98 -48.12 12.34
C HIS A 198 -9.48 -48.41 12.43
N GLU A 199 -10.30 -47.92 11.52
CA GLU A 199 -11.74 -48.23 11.52
C GLU A 199 -12.04 -49.67 11.06
N THR A 200 -11.22 -50.23 10.17
CA THR A 200 -11.41 -51.60 9.68
C THR A 200 -10.93 -52.68 10.66
N VAL A 201 -10.23 -52.35 11.73
CA VAL A 201 -9.77 -53.29 12.77
C VAL A 201 -10.77 -53.39 13.93
N LEU A 202 -11.75 -52.51 14.03
CA LEU A 202 -12.79 -52.53 15.07
C LEU A 202 -14.08 -53.24 14.65
N ASP A 203 -14.18 -53.67 13.39
CA ASP A 203 -15.33 -54.39 12.86
C ASP A 203 -15.07 -55.93 12.68
N LEU A 204 -14.10 -56.49 13.35
CA LEU A 204 -13.85 -57.92 13.50
C LEU A 204 -13.90 -58.30 14.97
#